data_60cf15f2201d2f02169390ef2a25e446
#
_entry.id   60cf15f2201d2f02169390ef2a25e446
#
_cell.length_a   1.000
_cell.length_b   1.000
_cell.length_c   1.000
_cell.angle_alpha   90.00
_cell.angle_beta   90.00
_cell.angle_gamma   90.00
#
_symmetry.space_group_name_H-M   'P 1'
#
loop_
_entity.id
_entity.type
_entity.pdbx_description
1 polymer ?
#
loop_
_entity_poly.entity_id
_entity_poly.type
_entity_poly.pdbx_seq_one_letter_code
_entity_poly.pdbx_strand_id
1 'polypeptide(L)' 'MKVDRYYDPYEDLENKCLNEIEHIAKSLGGTMQKISKRDSMGRSSKVIQIEYEINERTN' A
#
# COMPACT_ATOMS: atom_id res chain seq x y z
N MET A 1 -10.53 23.12 19.07
CA MET A 1 -10.42 22.81 18.61
C MET A 1 -10.34 22.82 17.76
N LYS A 2 -10.05 22.83 17.20
CA LYS A 2 -9.99 22.80 16.39
C LYS A 2 -9.71 22.41 15.57
N VAL A 3 -9.55 22.31 15.16
CA VAL A 3 -9.23 21.81 14.42
C VAL A 3 -9.47 21.86 13.32
N ASP A 4 -9.31 22.03 12.71
CA ASP A 4 -9.61 22.21 11.65
C ASP A 4 -8.97 21.41 10.72
N ARG A 5 -8.96 20.48 10.66
CA ARG A 5 -8.53 19.74 9.87
C ARG A 5 -9.42 19.41 8.90
N TYR A 6 -9.18 19.24 7.72
CA TYR A 6 -9.89 18.82 6.77
C TYR A 6 -10.10 17.41 6.88
N TYR A 7 -11.14 16.70 6.81
CA TYR A 7 -11.40 15.30 6.72
C TYR A 7 -11.43 14.96 5.26
N ASP A 8 -10.49 14.14 4.84
CA ASP A 8 -10.42 13.73 3.46
C ASP A 8 -10.87 12.26 3.39
N PRO A 9 -12.06 12.01 2.87
CA PRO A 9 -12.54 10.63 2.81
C PRO A 9 -11.71 9.73 1.91
N TYR A 10 -11.09 10.30 0.90
CA TYR A 10 -10.26 9.49 0.05
C TYR A 10 -9.01 9.03 0.78
N GLU A 11 -8.44 9.89 1.58
CA GLU A 11 -7.28 9.54 2.34
C GLU A 11 -7.60 8.48 3.37
N ASP A 12 -8.76 8.60 3.98
CA ASP A 12 -9.18 7.63 4.98
C ASP A 12 -9.39 6.26 4.33
N LEU A 13 -10.02 6.24 3.17
CA LEU A 13 -10.25 5.01 2.47
C LEU A 13 -8.93 4.40 2.02
N GLU A 14 -8.03 5.22 1.55
CA GLU A 14 -6.74 4.76 1.11
C GLU A 14 -6.00 4.11 2.27
N ASN A 15 -6.04 4.73 3.44
CA ASN A 15 -5.36 4.18 4.60
C ASN A 15 -5.94 2.85 5.02
N LYS A 16 -7.24 2.72 4.94
CA LYS A 16 -7.87 1.46 5.28
C LYS A 16 -7.46 0.37 4.31
N CYS A 17 -7.44 0.68 3.03
CA CYS A 17 -7.05 -0.30 2.03
C CYS A 17 -5.61 -0.70 2.21
N LEU A 18 -4.74 0.27 2.49
CA LEU A 18 -3.34 -0.04 2.67
C LEU A 18 -3.10 -0.90 3.90
N ASN A 19 -3.88 -0.67 4.95
CA ASN A 19 -3.77 -1.50 6.13
C ASN A 19 -4.16 -2.92 5.85
N GLU A 20 -5.19 -3.11 5.04
CA GLU A 20 -5.61 -4.44 4.67
C GLU A 20 -4.58 -5.13 3.81
N ILE A 21 -4.00 -4.41 2.87
CA ILE A 21 -2.98 -4.96 2.01
C ILE A 21 -1.77 -5.37 2.84
N GLU A 22 -1.41 -4.55 3.80
CA GLU A 22 -0.29 -4.86 4.66
C GLU A 22 -0.58 -6.12 5.48
N HIS A 23 -1.80 -6.24 5.94
CA HIS A 23 -2.18 -7.41 6.71
C HIS A 23 -2.10 -8.66 5.84
N ILE A 24 -2.52 -8.56 4.59
CA ILE A 24 -2.45 -9.68 3.68
C ILE A 24 -1.00 -10.05 3.41
N ALA A 25 -0.15 -9.05 3.22
CA ALA A 25 1.25 -9.31 2.98
C ALA A 25 1.87 -10.06 4.16
N LYS A 26 1.52 -9.66 5.36
CA LYS A 26 2.04 -10.33 6.54
C LYS A 26 1.52 -11.75 6.64
N SER A 27 0.28 -11.95 6.24
CA SER A 27 -0.29 -13.28 6.26
C SER A 27 0.43 -14.21 5.30
N LEU A 28 0.97 -13.65 4.23
CA LEU A 28 1.74 -14.43 3.29
C LEU A 28 3.18 -14.61 3.74
N GLY A 29 3.54 -14.00 4.83
CA GLY A 29 4.92 -14.06 5.30
C GLY A 29 5.82 -13.13 4.53
N GLY A 30 5.27 -12.11 3.92
CA GLY A 30 6.05 -11.22 3.09
C GLY A 30 6.09 -9.80 3.61
N THR A 31 6.51 -8.91 2.75
CA THR A 31 6.61 -7.51 3.09
C THR A 31 5.91 -6.70 2.03
N MET A 32 5.44 -5.55 2.43
CA MET A 32 4.78 -4.63 1.53
C MET A 32 5.63 -3.39 1.38
N GLN A 33 5.76 -2.94 0.14
CA GLN A 33 6.52 -1.74 -0.14
C GLN A 33 5.66 -0.77 -0.91
N LYS A 34 5.81 0.49 -0.61
CA LYS A 34 5.09 1.55 -1.31
C LYS A 34 6.09 2.33 -2.11
N ILE A 35 5.84 2.47 -3.39
CA ILE A 35 6.73 3.16 -4.29
C ILE A 35 5.97 4.30 -4.94
N SER A 36 6.56 5.48 -4.92
CA SER A 36 5.94 6.63 -5.55
C SER A 36 6.55 6.80 -6.93
N LYS A 37 5.72 7.07 -7.89
CA LYS A 37 6.18 7.28 -9.25
C LYS A 37 5.58 8.56 -9.79
N ARG A 38 6.28 9.15 -10.72
CA ARG A 38 5.77 10.33 -11.38
C ARG A 38 6.07 10.16 -12.87
N ASP A 39 5.09 10.33 -13.70
CA ASP A 39 5.29 10.14 -15.12
C ASP A 39 5.73 11.46 -15.76
N SER A 40 5.92 11.44 -17.05
CA SER A 40 6.44 12.61 -17.74
C SER A 40 5.43 13.73 -17.80
N MET A 41 4.19 13.44 -17.58
CA MET A 41 3.16 14.46 -17.56
C MET A 41 2.98 15.08 -16.19
N GLY A 42 3.78 14.67 -15.24
CA GLY A 42 3.66 15.21 -13.89
C GLY A 42 2.65 14.53 -13.01
N ARG A 43 2.01 13.46 -13.50
CA ARG A 43 1.04 12.77 -12.69
C ARG A 43 1.74 11.90 -11.72
N SER A 44 1.27 11.87 -10.51
CA SER A 44 1.82 11.05 -9.46
C SER A 44 0.98 9.81 -9.28
N SER A 45 1.64 8.70 -9.06
CA SER A 45 0.93 7.47 -8.75
C SER A 45 1.74 6.70 -7.73
N LYS A 46 1.09 5.75 -7.09
CA LYS A 46 1.73 4.92 -6.10
C LYS A 46 1.59 3.47 -6.51
N VAL A 47 2.66 2.74 -6.33
CA VAL A 47 2.66 1.32 -6.64
C VAL A 47 2.83 0.57 -5.33
N ILE A 48 2.01 -0.43 -5.14
CA ILE A 48 2.11 -1.30 -3.96
C ILE A 48 2.69 -2.61 -4.42
N GLN A 49 3.77 -3.00 -3.79
CA GLN A 49 4.45 -4.21 -4.16
C GLN A 49 4.53 -5.12 -2.95
N ILE A 50 4.15 -6.36 -3.14
CA ILE A 50 4.21 -7.34 -2.07
C ILE A 50 5.18 -8.43 -2.51
N GLU A 51 6.15 -8.69 -1.66
CA GLU A 51 7.14 -9.68 -1.96
C GLU A 51 7.08 -10.76 -0.90
N TYR A 52 6.98 -12.00 -1.30
CA TYR A 52 6.96 -13.09 -0.35
C TYR A 52 7.63 -14.30 -1.01
N GLU A 53 8.10 -15.17 -0.18
CA GLU A 53 8.85 -16.31 -0.62
C GLU A 53 7.95 -17.48 -0.85
N ILE A 54 8.12 -18.17 -1.95
CA ILE A 54 7.35 -19.34 -2.24
C ILE A 54 8.21 -20.53 -1.95
N ASN A 55 7.63 -21.44 -1.19
CA ASN A 55 8.33 -22.62 -0.89
C ASN A 55 8.09 -23.62 -1.97
N GLU A 56 8.91 -23.66 -2.98
CA GLU A 56 8.66 -24.50 -4.05
C GLU A 56 9.17 -25.84 -3.77
N ARG A 57 8.39 -26.83 -3.75
CA ARG A 57 8.75 -28.08 -3.51
C ARG A 57 8.97 -28.70 -4.73
N THR A 58 10.04 -29.04 -5.11
CA THR A 58 10.14 -29.68 -6.30
C THR A 58 10.13 -31.03 -5.99
N ASN A 59 9.62 -31.74 -6.50
CA ASN A 59 9.60 -33.00 -6.17
C ASN A 59 9.79 -33.76 -7.07
#